data_349c612c447e73125cf6ee4c34eca338
#
_entry.id   349c612c447e73125cf6ee4c34eca338
#
_cell.length_a   1.000
_cell.length_b   1.000
_cell.length_c   1.000
_cell.angle_alpha   90.00
_cell.angle_beta   90.00
_cell.angle_gamma   90.00
#
_symmetry.space_group_name_H-M   'P 1'
#
loop_
_entity.id
_entity.type
_entity.pdbx_description
1 polymer ?
#
loop_
_entity_poly.entity_id
_entity_poly.type
_entity_poly.pdbx_seq_one_letter_code
_entity_poly.pdbx_strand_id
1 'polypeptide(L)'
;CFLXNFIKKFSVENGFNIETIRSDVFTYLKKIQSKFDIIFSDPPYNLDKKKYTEIINQVFKNKYLKKNGILIIEHSSKIDFKSTHNFNKSKNYGDTTFTFFQNINN
;
A
#
# COMPACT_ATOMS: atom_id res chain seq x y z
N CYS A 1 -4.24 -2.58 -13.35
CA CYS A 1 -3.87 -1.19 -13.00
C CYS A 1 -2.55 -0.81 -13.64
N PHE A 2 -2.54 0.31 -14.34
CA PHE A 2 -1.33 0.77 -15.02
C PHE A 2 -0.18 0.97 -14.04
N LEU A 3 -0.45 1.58 -12.92
CA LEU A 3 0.60 1.84 -11.95
C LEU A 3 1.19 0.54 -11.36
N UNK A 4 0.50 -0.26 -11.16
CA UNK A 4 0.90 -1.35 -10.72
C UNK A 4 1.75 -1.98 -11.50
N ASN A 5 1.33 -2.14 -12.71
CA ASN A 5 2.17 -2.81 -13.69
C ASN A 5 3.52 -2.11 -13.83
N PHE A 6 3.50 -0.79 -13.86
CA PHE A 6 4.73 -0.02 -13.92
C PHE A 6 5.64 -0.33 -12.73
N ILE A 7 5.06 -0.35 -11.54
CA ILE A 7 5.83 -0.60 -10.32
C ILE A 7 6.40 -2.01 -10.33
N LYS A 8 5.62 -2.99 -10.79
CA LYS A 8 6.11 -4.36 -10.87
C LYS A 8 7.31 -4.46 -11.79
N LYS A 9 7.23 -3.83 -12.96
CA LYS A 9 8.33 -3.87 -13.90
C LYS A 9 9.56 -3.18 -13.35
N PHE A 10 9.37 -2.00 -12.76
CA PHE A 10 10.47 -1.26 -12.15
C PHE A 10 11.12 -2.09 -11.04
N SER A 11 10.30 -2.75 -10.24
CA SER A 11 10.82 -3.53 -9.11
C SER A 11 11.65 -4.72 -9.59
N VAL A 12 11.16 -5.41 -10.62
CA VAL A 12 11.92 -6.53 -11.16
C VAL A 12 13.26 -6.06 -11.70
N GLU A 13 13.25 -4.94 -12.43
CA GLU A 13 14.47 -4.44 -13.04
C GLU A 13 15.48 -3.92 -12.04
N ASN A 14 15.03 -3.52 -10.86
CA ASN A 14 15.88 -2.90 -9.85
C ASN A 14 16.06 -3.74 -8.59
N GLY A 15 15.53 -4.95 -8.59
CA GLY A 15 15.77 -5.88 -7.49
C GLY A 15 14.95 -5.60 -6.23
N PHE A 16 13.82 -4.90 -6.35
CA PHE A 16 12.94 -4.67 -5.21
C PHE A 16 11.92 -5.78 -5.07
N ASN A 17 11.58 -6.11 -3.83
CA ASN A 17 10.51 -7.05 -3.53
C ASN A 17 9.19 -6.29 -3.48
N ILE A 18 8.21 -6.75 -4.24
CA ILE A 18 6.91 -6.11 -4.28
C ILE A 18 5.82 -7.14 -4.05
N GLU A 19 4.80 -6.74 -3.30
CA GLU A 19 3.61 -7.55 -3.06
C GLU A 19 2.39 -6.73 -3.43
N THR A 20 1.44 -7.37 -4.10
CA THR A 20 0.19 -6.71 -4.47
C THR A 20 -0.96 -7.33 -3.68
N ILE A 21 -1.76 -6.49 -3.05
CA ILE A 21 -2.93 -6.91 -2.29
C ILE A 21 -4.17 -6.44 -3.04
N ARG A 22 -5.01 -7.38 -3.47
CA ARG A 22 -6.21 -7.03 -4.24
C ARG A 22 -7.49 -7.22 -3.45
N SER A 23 -7.37 -7.42 -2.15
CA SER A 23 -8.54 -7.60 -1.30
C SER A 23 -8.19 -7.16 0.10
N ASP A 24 -9.18 -7.24 0.99
CA ASP A 24 -8.95 -6.92 2.40
C ASP A 24 -8.62 -8.17 3.21
N VAL A 25 -7.94 -9.12 2.59
CA VAL A 25 -7.65 -10.41 3.22
C VAL A 25 -6.50 -10.27 4.20
N PHE A 26 -6.84 -9.97 5.45
CA PHE A 26 -5.83 -9.86 6.50
C PHE A 26 -5.22 -11.20 6.86
N THR A 27 -5.98 -12.27 6.68
CA THR A 27 -5.47 -13.61 6.95
C THR A 27 -4.27 -13.92 6.07
N TYR A 28 -4.33 -13.49 4.82
CA TYR A 28 -3.21 -13.70 3.91
C TYR A 28 -1.97 -12.96 4.41
N LEU A 29 -2.15 -11.70 4.81
CA LEU A 29 -1.02 -10.92 5.29
C LEU A 29 -0.40 -11.51 6.55
N LYS A 30 -1.23 -12.07 7.43
CA LYS A 30 -0.71 -12.65 8.66
C LYS A 30 0.20 -13.84 8.41
N LYS A 31 0.03 -14.51 7.29
CA LYS A 31 0.83 -15.69 6.97
C LYS A 31 2.15 -15.36 6.30
N ILE A 32 2.30 -14.12 5.83
CA ILE A 32 3.52 -13.72 5.14
C ILE A 32 4.62 -13.47 6.14
N GLN A 33 5.77 -14.13 5.93
CA GLN A 33 6.94 -13.95 6.79
C GLN A 33 7.93 -12.97 6.17
N SER A 34 7.84 -12.78 4.86
CA SER A 34 8.79 -11.93 4.16
C SER A 34 8.47 -10.46 4.34
N LYS A 35 9.50 -9.63 4.20
CA LYS A 35 9.31 -8.19 4.19
C LYS A 35 9.50 -7.69 2.78
N PHE A 36 8.78 -6.62 2.47
CA PHE A 36 8.74 -6.08 1.12
C PHE A 36 9.25 -4.65 1.06
N ASP A 37 9.78 -4.29 -0.09
CA ASP A 37 10.13 -2.90 -0.39
C ASP A 37 8.88 -2.10 -0.73
N ILE A 38 7.95 -2.75 -1.42
CA ILE A 38 6.72 -2.10 -1.86
C ILE A 38 5.55 -3.04 -1.65
N ILE A 39 4.48 -2.51 -1.07
CA ILE A 39 3.20 -3.21 -1.02
C ILE A 39 2.20 -2.30 -1.72
N PHE A 40 1.51 -2.86 -2.70
CA PHE A 40 0.51 -2.11 -3.47
C PHE A 40 -0.87 -2.69 -3.20
N SER A 41 -1.76 -1.86 -2.70
CA SER A 41 -3.12 -2.27 -2.37
C SER A 41 -4.09 -1.72 -3.41
N ASP A 42 -4.76 -2.62 -4.12
CA ASP A 42 -5.70 -2.29 -5.17
C ASP A 42 -6.91 -3.22 -5.06
N PRO A 43 -7.76 -3.00 -4.05
CA PRO A 43 -8.91 -3.90 -3.90
C PRO A 43 -9.83 -3.83 -5.11
N PRO A 44 -10.57 -4.90 -5.40
CA PRO A 44 -11.43 -4.94 -6.59
C PRO A 44 -12.65 -4.02 -6.50
N TYR A 45 -12.90 -3.45 -5.35
CA TYR A 45 -14.01 -2.50 -5.16
C TYR A 45 -13.58 -1.44 -4.19
N ASN A 46 -14.29 -0.32 -4.23
CA ASN A 46 -13.98 0.78 -3.34
C ASN A 46 -14.36 0.42 -1.91
N LEU A 47 -13.41 0.56 -1.02
CA LEU A 47 -13.63 0.34 0.40
C LEU A 47 -13.90 1.68 1.06
N ASP A 48 -14.50 1.66 2.25
CA ASP A 48 -14.61 2.89 3.01
C ASP A 48 -13.28 3.14 3.73
N LYS A 49 -13.16 4.33 4.30
CA LYS A 49 -11.90 4.71 4.93
C LYS A 49 -11.52 3.77 6.06
N LYS A 50 -12.50 3.28 6.81
CA LYS A 50 -12.21 2.38 7.91
C LYS A 50 -11.50 1.12 7.45
N LYS A 51 -11.95 0.54 6.34
CA LYS A 51 -11.33 -0.66 5.81
C LYS A 51 -9.90 -0.40 5.34
N TYR A 52 -9.70 0.71 4.65
CA TYR A 52 -8.34 1.08 4.24
C TYR A 52 -7.45 1.27 5.45
N THR A 53 -7.97 1.92 6.49
CA THR A 53 -7.18 2.14 7.70
C THR A 53 -6.78 0.82 8.33
N GLU A 54 -7.67 -0.17 8.29
CA GLU A 54 -7.34 -1.50 8.80
C GLU A 54 -6.19 -2.12 8.01
N ILE A 55 -6.20 -1.97 6.69
CA ILE A 55 -5.11 -2.47 5.86
C ILE A 55 -3.79 -1.79 6.24
N ILE A 56 -3.84 -0.47 6.35
CA ILE A 56 -2.64 0.30 6.72
C ILE A 56 -2.10 -0.18 8.06
N ASN A 57 -2.98 -0.31 9.04
CA ASN A 57 -2.54 -0.72 10.38
C ASN A 57 -1.96 -2.12 10.37
N GLN A 58 -2.55 -3.04 9.61
CA GLN A 58 -2.02 -4.41 9.53
C GLN A 58 -0.63 -4.43 8.94
N VAL A 59 -0.43 -3.65 7.87
CA VAL A 59 0.87 -3.62 7.21
C VAL A 59 1.96 -3.13 8.16
N PHE A 60 1.68 -2.04 8.88
CA PHE A 60 2.69 -1.46 9.75
C PHE A 60 2.83 -2.19 11.07
N LYS A 61 1.73 -2.65 11.65
CA LYS A 61 1.79 -3.38 12.91
C LYS A 61 2.57 -4.68 12.77
N ASN A 62 2.37 -5.37 11.66
CA ASN A 62 3.03 -6.66 11.46
C ASN A 62 4.37 -6.54 10.77
N LYS A 63 4.82 -5.32 10.52
CA LYS A 63 6.16 -5.06 9.99
C LYS A 63 6.42 -5.77 8.66
N TYR A 64 5.43 -5.69 7.76
CA TYR A 64 5.60 -6.29 6.45
C TYR A 64 6.48 -5.47 5.51
N LEU A 65 6.76 -4.22 5.85
CA LEU A 65 7.62 -3.38 5.04
C LEU A 65 9.02 -3.30 5.62
N LYS A 66 10.01 -3.36 4.74
CA LYS A 66 11.38 -3.08 5.12
C LYS A 66 11.50 -1.63 5.53
N LYS A 67 12.61 -1.27 6.18
CA LYS A 67 12.90 0.13 6.47
C LYS A 67 12.88 0.91 5.16
N ASN A 68 12.20 2.04 5.17
CA ASN A 68 11.99 2.90 4.00
C ASN A 68 11.10 2.28 2.93
N GLY A 69 10.50 1.14 3.22
CA GLY A 69 9.54 0.54 2.32
C GLY A 69 8.27 1.35 2.24
N ILE A 70 7.53 1.15 1.17
CA ILE A 70 6.38 1.98 0.84
C ILE A 70 5.12 1.13 0.68
N LEU A 71 4.03 1.59 1.28
CA LEU A 71 2.70 1.07 1.01
C LEU A 71 2.00 2.07 0.11
N ILE A 72 1.48 1.60 -1.00
CA ILE A 72 0.73 2.43 -1.93
C ILE A 72 -0.72 1.95 -1.95
N ILE A 73 -1.65 2.87 -1.72
CA ILE A 73 -3.07 2.52 -1.74
C ILE A 73 -3.76 3.31 -2.84
N GLU A 74 -4.49 2.60 -3.68
CA GLU A 74 -5.35 3.21 -4.70
C GLU A 74 -6.74 3.33 -4.11
N HIS A 75 -7.31 4.53 -4.11
CA HIS A 75 -8.59 4.75 -3.48
C HIS A 75 -9.32 5.92 -4.12
N SER A 76 -10.59 6.09 -3.76
CA SER A 76 -11.37 7.22 -4.25
C SER A 76 -10.77 8.53 -3.76
N SER A 77 -10.80 9.53 -4.62
CA SER A 77 -10.31 10.86 -4.25
C SER A 77 -11.13 11.52 -3.17
N LYS A 78 -12.30 10.95 -2.85
CA LYS A 78 -13.12 11.46 -1.76
C LYS A 78 -12.54 11.16 -0.39
N ILE A 79 -11.56 10.25 -0.32
CA ILE A 79 -10.96 9.86 0.96
C ILE A 79 -9.62 10.54 1.11
N ASP A 80 -9.36 11.04 2.32
CA ASP A 80 -8.14 11.77 2.63
C ASP A 80 -7.41 11.07 3.77
N PHE A 81 -6.13 10.75 3.54
CA PHE A 81 -5.30 10.07 4.53
C PHE A 81 -4.19 10.94 5.09
N LYS A 82 -4.27 12.25 4.90
CA LYS A 82 -3.17 13.14 5.33
C LYS A 82 -2.87 13.06 6.81
N SER A 83 -3.88 12.79 7.63
CA SER A 83 -3.69 12.70 9.08
C SER A 83 -3.24 11.32 9.54
N THR A 84 -3.16 10.38 8.63
CA THR A 84 -2.84 9.01 9.00
C THR A 84 -1.36 8.88 9.30
N HIS A 85 -1.04 8.09 10.32
CA HIS A 85 0.34 7.82 10.68
C HIS A 85 1.08 7.21 9.49
N ASN A 86 2.31 7.60 9.31
CA ASN A 86 3.17 7.14 8.22
C ASN A 86 2.80 7.71 6.84
N PHE A 87 1.85 8.61 6.78
CA PHE A 87 1.53 9.26 5.51
C PHE A 87 2.76 9.95 4.93
N ASN A 88 2.99 9.76 3.63
CA ASN A 88 4.10 10.42 2.95
C ASN A 88 3.58 11.44 1.94
N LYS A 89 2.82 10.98 0.97
CA LYS A 89 2.26 11.90 -0.03
C LYS A 89 1.09 11.25 -0.76
N SER A 90 0.38 12.07 -1.53
CA SER A 90 -0.73 11.61 -2.39
C SER A 90 -0.56 12.15 -3.79
N LYS A 91 -1.04 11.37 -4.76
CA LYS A 91 -1.12 11.82 -6.15
C LYS A 91 -2.54 11.61 -6.63
N ASN A 92 -3.16 12.69 -7.08
CA ASN A 92 -4.56 12.66 -7.49
C ASN A 92 -4.68 12.59 -9.00
N TYR A 93 -5.50 11.68 -9.47
CA TYR A 93 -5.80 11.52 -10.89
C TYR A 93 -7.32 11.44 -11.05
N GLY A 94 -7.97 12.62 -11.12
CA GLY A 94 -9.41 12.67 -11.23
C GLY A 94 -10.11 12.07 -10.02
N ASP A 95 -10.87 11.02 -10.22
CA ASP A 95 -11.63 10.38 -9.15
C ASP A 95 -10.81 9.40 -8.34
N THR A 96 -9.58 9.13 -8.75
CA THR A 96 -8.72 8.16 -8.11
C THR A 96 -7.49 8.85 -7.54
N THR A 97 -7.12 8.47 -6.33
CA THR A 97 -5.92 8.97 -5.68
C THR A 97 -5.04 7.80 -5.28
N PHE A 98 -3.74 7.97 -5.43
CA PHE A 98 -2.75 7.04 -4.89
C PHE A 98 -2.12 7.71 -3.70
N THR A 99 -2.19 7.06 -2.54
CA THR A 99 -1.57 7.58 -1.33
C THR A 99 -0.42 6.68 -0.93
N PHE A 100 0.68 7.29 -0.57
CA PHE A 100 1.93 6.61 -0.25
C PHE A 100 2.20 6.76 1.25
N PHE A 101 2.48 5.63 1.89
CA PHE A 101 2.84 5.57 3.30
C PHE A 101 4.23 4.97 3.38
N GLN A 102 5.09 5.53 4.20
CA GLN A 102 6.47 5.06 4.27
C GLN A 102 6.81 4.56 5.66
N ASN A 103 7.52 3.45 5.71
CA ASN A 103 8.01 2.89 6.96
C ASN A 103 9.40 3.47 7.22
N ILE A 104 9.47 4.48 8.08
CA ILE A 104 10.73 5.11 8.42
C ILE A 104 11.44 4.44 9.58
N ASN A 105 10.81 3.44 10.18
CA ASN A 105 11.38 2.66 11.28
C ASN A 105 11.71 1.25 10.82
N ASN A 106 12.53 0.58 11.56
CA ASN A 106 12.87 -0.80 11.26
C ASN A 106 11.70 -1.76 11.45
#